data_7d81e9ebba7666057140f3d8b40652b9
#
_entry.id   7d81e9ebba7666057140f3d8b40652b9
#
_cell.length_a   1.000
_cell.length_b   1.000
_cell.length_c   1.000
_cell.angle_alpha   90.00
_cell.angle_beta   90.00
_cell.angle_gamma   90.00
#
_symmetry.space_group_name_H-M   'P 1'
#
loop_
_entity.id
_entity.type
_entity.pdbx_description
1 polymer ?
#
loop_
_entity_poly.entity_id
_entity_poly.type
_entity_poly.pdbx_seq_one_letter_code
_entity_poly.pdbx_strand_id
1 'polypeptide(L)'
;MDPDARIHVSLAHLRSLQGAARGLSFLPRQPSARVLNGRHASRLRGRGLNFEEMRDYLPGDDIRSIDWKATARTGSPHVRVFTEERDRPALLVVDQRMSMFFGSQLNMKSVTAAEAAAIAAFRVLDAGDRVGGIVFDNDSQVEFVPKRSRRTAFALLESIVEMNIGLHADRQ
;
A
#
# COMPACT_ATOMS: atom_id res chain seq x y z
N MET A 1 8.76 28.75 9.91
CA MET A 1 9.12 27.33 9.80
C MET A 1 10.07 27.04 10.96
N ASP A 2 9.68 26.18 11.87
CA ASP A 2 10.45 25.84 13.04
C ASP A 2 11.80 25.22 12.58
N PRO A 3 12.97 25.77 12.95
CA PRO A 3 14.26 25.21 12.56
C PRO A 3 14.44 23.77 13.03
N ASP A 4 13.82 23.39 14.13
CA ASP A 4 13.86 22.03 14.68
C ASP A 4 13.15 21.01 13.76
N ALA A 5 12.10 21.43 13.06
CA ALA A 5 11.37 20.59 12.11
C ALA A 5 12.19 20.15 10.88
N ARG A 6 13.36 20.75 10.64
CA ARG A 6 14.31 20.34 9.59
C ARG A 6 15.28 19.26 10.05
N ILE A 7 15.42 19.11 11.35
CA ILE A 7 16.37 18.22 12.02
C ILE A 7 15.64 16.97 12.48
N HIS A 8 14.46 17.15 13.08
CA HIS A 8 13.65 16.06 13.62
C HIS A 8 12.20 16.13 13.14
N VAL A 9 11.55 14.99 13.06
CA VAL A 9 10.14 14.91 12.72
C VAL A 9 9.27 14.75 13.96
N SER A 10 8.08 15.33 13.92
CA SER A 10 7.04 15.07 14.91
C SER A 10 5.96 14.17 14.34
N LEU A 11 5.29 13.40 15.22
CA LEU A 11 4.17 12.56 14.80
C LEU A 11 3.01 13.40 14.21
N ALA A 12 2.78 14.59 14.75
CA ALA A 12 1.77 15.52 14.25
C ALA A 12 2.06 15.94 12.80
N HIS A 13 3.33 16.26 12.49
CA HIS A 13 3.75 16.57 11.14
C HIS A 13 3.54 15.38 10.20
N LEU A 14 4.02 14.19 10.55
CA LEU A 14 3.85 13.00 9.71
C LEU A 14 2.37 12.67 9.44
N ARG A 15 1.50 12.83 10.43
CA ARG A 15 0.04 12.66 10.28
C ARG A 15 -0.56 13.68 9.31
N SER A 16 -0.10 14.91 9.30
CA SER A 16 -0.60 15.97 8.40
C SER A 16 -0.35 15.66 6.93
N LEU A 17 0.66 14.82 6.61
CA LEU A 17 1.00 14.42 5.24
C LEU A 17 -0.03 13.45 4.60
N GLN A 18 -1.02 12.99 5.35
CA GLN A 18 -2.09 12.16 4.80
C GLN A 18 -2.82 12.84 3.63
N GLY A 19 -3.00 14.17 3.68
CA GLY A 19 -3.59 14.92 2.57
C GLY A 19 -2.77 14.87 1.29
N ALA A 20 -1.45 14.97 1.42
CA ALA A 20 -0.51 14.90 0.30
C ALA A 20 -0.47 13.51 -0.37
N ALA A 21 -0.71 12.46 0.41
CA ALA A 21 -0.71 11.08 -0.09
C ALA A 21 -1.82 10.80 -1.12
N ARG A 22 -2.95 11.50 -1.06
CA ARG A 22 -4.13 11.27 -1.94
C ARG A 22 -3.85 11.57 -3.41
N GLY A 23 -2.93 12.50 -3.71
CA GLY A 23 -2.56 12.88 -5.08
C GLY A 23 -1.48 12.01 -5.72
N LEU A 24 -0.85 11.12 -4.96
CA LEU A 24 0.28 10.33 -5.42
C LEU A 24 -0.16 8.93 -5.87
N SER A 25 0.45 8.42 -6.93
CA SER A 25 0.29 7.04 -7.37
C SER A 25 1.67 6.39 -7.48
N PHE A 26 1.95 5.42 -6.62
CA PHE A 26 3.19 4.64 -6.69
C PHE A 26 3.11 3.47 -7.67
N LEU A 27 1.92 3.16 -8.13
CA LEU A 27 1.74 2.12 -9.13
C LEU A 27 1.77 2.76 -10.52
N PRO A 28 2.55 2.21 -11.46
CA PRO A 28 2.31 2.53 -12.85
C PRO A 28 0.83 2.29 -13.11
N ARG A 29 0.17 3.18 -13.86
CA ARG A 29 -1.21 2.97 -14.33
C ARG A 29 -1.24 1.62 -15.04
N GLN A 30 -1.38 0.55 -14.28
CA GLN A 30 -1.81 -0.70 -14.88
C GLN A 30 -3.24 -0.44 -15.34
N PRO A 31 -3.54 -0.68 -16.62
CA PRO A 31 -4.92 -0.71 -17.04
C PRO A 31 -5.63 -1.62 -16.04
N SER A 32 -6.74 -1.10 -15.51
CA SER A 32 -7.64 -1.82 -14.59
C SER A 32 -7.66 -3.27 -15.05
N ALA A 33 -7.29 -4.17 -14.13
CA ALA A 33 -7.02 -5.56 -14.43
C ALA A 33 -8.09 -6.03 -15.41
N ARG A 34 -7.64 -6.39 -16.60
CA ARG A 34 -8.52 -6.92 -17.61
C ARG A 34 -9.37 -7.97 -16.93
N VAL A 35 -10.67 -7.75 -17.00
CA VAL A 35 -11.66 -8.78 -16.90
C VAL A 35 -10.99 -10.05 -17.43
N LEU A 36 -10.75 -11.01 -16.57
CA LEU A 36 -10.19 -12.30 -16.98
C LEU A 36 -11.25 -12.95 -17.86
N ASN A 37 -11.21 -12.59 -19.15
CA ASN A 37 -11.99 -13.28 -20.13
C ASN A 37 -11.62 -14.74 -20.07
N GLY A 38 -12.54 -15.54 -19.61
CA GLY A 38 -12.76 -16.97 -19.74
C GLY A 38 -11.60 -17.96 -19.82
N ARG A 39 -10.46 -17.57 -20.33
CA ARG A 39 -9.36 -18.52 -20.59
C ARG A 39 -8.54 -18.93 -19.36
N HIS A 40 -8.60 -18.19 -18.26
CA HIS A 40 -7.84 -18.51 -17.04
C HIS A 40 -8.70 -18.71 -15.78
N ALA A 41 -10.00 -18.47 -15.84
CA ALA A 41 -10.91 -18.63 -14.70
C ALA A 41 -11.03 -20.09 -14.23
N SER A 42 -10.77 -21.08 -15.10
CA SER A 42 -10.92 -22.48 -14.74
C SER A 42 -9.78 -23.06 -13.88
N ARG A 43 -8.64 -22.35 -13.76
CA ARG A 43 -7.49 -22.80 -12.95
C ARG A 43 -7.38 -22.09 -11.60
N LEU A 44 -8.10 -21.01 -11.38
CA LEU A 44 -8.08 -20.23 -10.15
C LEU A 44 -9.35 -20.48 -9.32
N ARG A 45 -9.57 -21.73 -8.89
CA ARG A 45 -10.40 -22.03 -7.73
C ARG A 45 -9.58 -21.71 -6.49
N GLY A 46 -9.52 -20.41 -6.10
CA GLY A 46 -8.76 -19.96 -4.95
C GLY A 46 -9.47 -18.82 -4.23
N ARG A 47 -9.20 -18.67 -2.94
CA ARG A 47 -9.61 -17.53 -2.12
C ARG A 47 -9.24 -16.22 -2.82
N GLY A 48 -10.23 -15.30 -2.98
CA GLY A 48 -9.97 -13.94 -3.48
C GLY A 48 -10.66 -13.59 -4.80
N LEU A 49 -11.56 -14.44 -5.33
CA LEU A 49 -12.41 -14.07 -6.46
C LEU A 49 -13.75 -13.55 -5.93
N ASN A 50 -14.01 -12.26 -6.13
CA ASN A 50 -15.30 -11.65 -5.85
C ASN A 50 -16.14 -11.69 -7.12
N PHE A 51 -17.41 -12.09 -6.98
CA PHE A 51 -18.40 -11.95 -8.06
C PHE A 51 -18.58 -10.45 -8.34
N GLU A 52 -18.34 -10.03 -9.58
CA GLU A 52 -18.49 -8.65 -9.99
C GLU A 52 -19.84 -8.43 -10.64
N GLU A 53 -20.09 -9.15 -11.75
CA GLU A 53 -21.33 -8.98 -12.50
C GLU A 53 -21.67 -10.24 -13.29
N MET A 54 -22.89 -10.26 -13.80
CA MET A 54 -23.35 -11.21 -14.79
C MET A 54 -23.58 -10.46 -16.10
N ARG A 55 -22.95 -10.88 -17.19
CA ARG A 55 -23.12 -10.28 -18.51
C ARG A 55 -23.45 -11.32 -19.56
N ASP A 56 -23.92 -10.86 -20.70
CA ASP A 56 -24.15 -11.72 -21.86
C ASP A 56 -22.86 -12.38 -22.34
N TYR A 57 -22.98 -13.61 -22.80
CA TYR A 57 -21.90 -14.35 -23.43
C TYR A 57 -21.48 -13.68 -24.74
N LEU A 58 -20.18 -13.51 -24.91
CA LEU A 58 -19.58 -13.02 -26.16
C LEU A 58 -18.77 -14.13 -26.84
N PRO A 59 -18.72 -14.18 -28.17
CA PRO A 59 -17.86 -15.11 -28.89
C PRO A 59 -16.41 -15.01 -28.43
N GLY A 60 -15.88 -16.11 -27.90
CA GLY A 60 -14.51 -16.18 -27.32
C GLY A 60 -14.47 -16.33 -25.80
N ASP A 61 -15.60 -16.17 -25.12
CA ASP A 61 -15.70 -16.51 -23.69
C ASP A 61 -15.63 -18.03 -23.47
N ASP A 62 -15.12 -18.42 -22.30
CA ASP A 62 -15.10 -19.85 -21.92
C ASP A 62 -16.51 -20.34 -21.61
N ILE A 63 -16.97 -21.34 -22.34
CA ILE A 63 -18.28 -21.96 -22.17
C ILE A 63 -18.48 -22.49 -20.72
N ARG A 64 -17.40 -22.81 -20.02
CA ARG A 64 -17.43 -23.28 -18.63
C ARG A 64 -17.80 -22.20 -17.62
N SER A 65 -17.70 -20.91 -18.03
CA SER A 65 -18.09 -19.77 -17.22
C SER A 65 -19.57 -19.42 -17.34
N ILE A 66 -20.31 -20.10 -18.23
CA ILE A 66 -21.73 -19.88 -18.42
C ILE A 66 -22.50 -20.29 -17.16
N ASP A 67 -23.35 -19.37 -16.68
CA ASP A 67 -24.35 -19.68 -15.66
C ASP A 67 -25.61 -20.27 -16.32
N TRP A 68 -25.66 -21.60 -16.37
CA TRP A 68 -26.78 -22.32 -16.97
C TRP A 68 -28.13 -22.04 -16.29
N LYS A 69 -28.11 -21.71 -14.99
CA LYS A 69 -29.32 -21.37 -14.24
C LYS A 69 -29.88 -20.00 -14.65
N ALA A 70 -29.01 -19.01 -14.83
CA ALA A 70 -29.38 -17.69 -15.34
C ALA A 70 -29.84 -17.80 -16.80
N THR A 71 -29.06 -18.50 -17.63
CA THR A 71 -29.35 -18.76 -19.05
C THR A 71 -30.73 -19.39 -19.25
N ALA A 72 -31.09 -20.39 -18.45
CA ALA A 72 -32.39 -21.03 -18.54
C ALA A 72 -33.58 -20.10 -18.19
N ARG A 73 -33.33 -19.07 -17.38
CA ARG A 73 -34.35 -18.11 -16.95
C ARG A 73 -34.51 -16.97 -17.95
N THR A 74 -33.44 -16.51 -18.56
CA THR A 74 -33.41 -15.36 -19.45
C THR A 74 -33.56 -15.71 -20.92
N GLY A 75 -33.26 -16.95 -21.31
CA GLY A 75 -33.26 -17.43 -22.68
C GLY A 75 -32.01 -17.07 -23.49
N SER A 76 -31.06 -16.32 -22.90
CA SER A 76 -29.77 -15.98 -23.50
C SER A 76 -28.61 -16.44 -22.62
N PRO A 77 -27.46 -16.88 -23.21
CA PRO A 77 -26.33 -17.33 -22.42
C PRO A 77 -25.68 -16.18 -21.66
N HIS A 78 -25.56 -16.35 -20.34
CA HIS A 78 -24.88 -15.40 -19.45
C HIS A 78 -23.63 -16.01 -18.85
N VAL A 79 -22.59 -15.18 -18.68
CA VAL A 79 -21.33 -15.54 -18.03
C VAL A 79 -21.16 -14.78 -16.74
N ARG A 80 -20.58 -15.47 -15.74
CA ARG A 80 -20.17 -14.82 -14.49
C ARG A 80 -18.80 -14.18 -14.67
N VAL A 81 -18.73 -12.89 -14.36
CA VAL A 81 -17.47 -12.13 -14.31
C VAL A 81 -17.01 -12.08 -12.86
N PHE A 82 -15.76 -12.44 -12.64
CA PHE A 82 -15.12 -12.37 -11.34
C PHE A 82 -13.95 -11.41 -11.38
N THR A 83 -13.84 -10.58 -10.36
CA THR A 83 -12.67 -9.73 -10.14
C THR A 83 -11.78 -10.36 -9.08
N GLU A 84 -10.49 -10.47 -9.38
CA GLU A 84 -9.50 -10.89 -8.40
C GLU A 84 -9.17 -9.70 -7.48
N GLU A 85 -9.59 -9.79 -6.22
CA GLU A 85 -9.13 -8.85 -5.20
C GLU A 85 -7.67 -9.18 -4.85
N ARG A 86 -6.74 -8.46 -5.45
CA ARG A 86 -5.31 -8.59 -5.14
C ARG A 86 -4.98 -7.77 -3.90
N ASP A 87 -4.96 -8.44 -2.78
CA ASP A 87 -4.43 -7.90 -1.53
C ASP A 87 -2.89 -7.88 -1.62
N ARG A 88 -2.31 -6.70 -1.82
CA ARG A 88 -0.85 -6.53 -1.96
C ARG A 88 -0.26 -6.03 -0.64
N PRO A 89 0.56 -6.85 0.04
CA PRO A 89 1.30 -6.35 1.18
C PRO A 89 2.43 -5.45 0.70
N ALA A 90 2.49 -4.22 1.23
CA ALA A 90 3.63 -3.32 1.06
C ALA A 90 4.48 -3.34 2.33
N LEU A 91 5.78 -3.46 2.16
CA LEU A 91 6.77 -3.40 3.23
C LEU A 91 7.61 -2.13 3.05
N LEU A 92 7.56 -1.23 4.03
CA LEU A 92 8.37 -0.02 4.08
C LEU A 92 9.64 -0.31 4.85
N VAL A 93 10.80 -0.05 4.26
CA VAL A 93 12.10 -0.18 4.93
C VAL A 93 12.64 1.22 5.14
N VAL A 94 12.73 1.63 6.41
CA VAL A 94 13.03 3.02 6.80
C VAL A 94 14.34 3.06 7.59
N ASP A 95 15.33 3.68 6.99
CA ASP A 95 16.66 3.85 7.58
C ASP A 95 16.71 5.15 8.41
N GLN A 96 16.95 5.02 9.71
CA GLN A 96 17.15 6.10 10.66
C GLN A 96 18.53 6.03 11.33
N ARG A 97 19.55 5.51 10.63
CA ARG A 97 20.93 5.49 11.13
C ARG A 97 21.57 6.87 11.11
N MET A 98 22.67 7.05 11.85
CA MET A 98 23.47 8.29 11.87
C MET A 98 23.90 8.75 10.48
N SER A 99 24.14 7.83 9.53
CA SER A 99 24.44 8.16 8.12
C SER A 99 23.33 8.94 7.43
N MET A 100 22.10 8.89 7.95
CA MET A 100 20.92 9.64 7.47
C MET A 100 20.79 11.00 8.17
N PHE A 101 21.55 11.25 9.24
CA PHE A 101 21.59 12.53 9.95
C PHE A 101 22.49 13.53 9.21
N PHE A 102 22.12 13.84 7.98
CA PHE A 102 22.83 14.75 7.10
C PHE A 102 21.84 15.54 6.22
N GLY A 103 22.07 16.82 6.09
CA GLY A 103 21.29 17.69 5.21
C GLY A 103 22.11 18.90 4.80
N SER A 104 22.07 19.28 3.52
CA SER A 104 22.86 20.38 2.98
C SER A 104 22.03 21.65 2.70
N GLN A 105 20.71 21.55 2.49
CA GLN A 105 19.89 22.69 2.09
C GLN A 105 18.54 22.77 2.80
N LEU A 106 17.73 21.71 2.76
CA LEU A 106 16.36 21.73 3.27
C LEU A 106 16.24 21.01 4.61
N ASN A 107 16.17 19.68 4.58
CA ASN A 107 15.96 18.82 5.73
C ASN A 107 17.10 17.80 5.85
N MET A 108 17.25 17.21 7.03
CA MET A 108 18.06 16.00 7.18
C MET A 108 17.47 14.89 6.32
N LYS A 109 18.30 13.99 5.78
CA LYS A 109 17.84 12.82 5.01
C LYS A 109 16.91 11.94 5.81
N SER A 110 17.16 11.80 7.13
CA SER A 110 16.31 11.08 8.06
C SER A 110 14.89 11.64 8.13
N VAL A 111 14.75 12.98 8.11
CA VAL A 111 13.45 13.67 8.05
C VAL A 111 12.75 13.37 6.74
N THR A 112 13.45 13.53 5.61
CA THR A 112 12.88 13.24 4.28
C THR A 112 12.47 11.77 4.15
N ALA A 113 13.25 10.83 4.69
CA ALA A 113 12.90 9.41 4.72
C ALA A 113 11.63 9.14 5.54
N ALA A 114 11.49 9.80 6.70
CA ALA A 114 10.31 9.71 7.54
C ALA A 114 9.04 10.25 6.84
N GLU A 115 9.14 11.42 6.20
CA GLU A 115 8.05 12.01 5.43
C GLU A 115 7.63 11.12 4.25
N ALA A 116 8.60 10.60 3.49
CA ALA A 116 8.33 9.69 2.38
C ALA A 116 7.66 8.40 2.86
N ALA A 117 8.10 7.85 3.99
CA ALA A 117 7.49 6.66 4.59
C ALA A 117 6.05 6.92 5.04
N ALA A 118 5.77 8.09 5.64
CA ALA A 118 4.42 8.49 6.03
C ALA A 118 3.48 8.58 4.83
N ILE A 119 3.90 9.29 3.78
CA ILE A 119 3.13 9.43 2.55
C ILE A 119 2.87 8.05 1.92
N ALA A 120 3.89 7.18 1.86
CA ALA A 120 3.77 5.83 1.33
C ALA A 120 2.79 4.98 2.14
N ALA A 121 2.90 5.00 3.49
CA ALA A 121 2.00 4.27 4.37
C ALA A 121 0.53 4.67 4.17
N PHE A 122 0.24 5.96 4.13
CA PHE A 122 -1.11 6.46 3.90
C PHE A 122 -1.61 6.11 2.50
N ARG A 123 -0.75 6.21 1.48
CA ARG A 123 -1.14 5.88 0.10
C ARG A 123 -1.49 4.40 -0.07
N VAL A 124 -0.71 3.52 0.55
CA VAL A 124 -0.96 2.06 0.55
C VAL A 124 -2.31 1.75 1.22
N LEU A 125 -2.56 2.36 2.38
CA LEU A 125 -3.84 2.19 3.09
C LEU A 125 -5.04 2.74 2.31
N ASP A 126 -4.89 3.91 1.68
CA ASP A 126 -5.96 4.53 0.88
C ASP A 126 -6.26 3.71 -0.40
N ALA A 127 -5.29 2.92 -0.88
CA ALA A 127 -5.50 1.94 -1.94
C ALA A 127 -6.19 0.65 -1.46
N GLY A 128 -6.42 0.51 -0.15
CA GLY A 128 -7.00 -0.70 0.44
C GLY A 128 -5.99 -1.83 0.65
N ASP A 129 -4.71 -1.59 0.42
CA ASP A 129 -3.65 -2.57 0.57
C ASP A 129 -3.16 -2.68 2.03
N ARG A 130 -2.34 -3.70 2.32
CA ARG A 130 -1.73 -3.92 3.63
C ARG A 130 -0.39 -3.20 3.71
N VAL A 131 -0.17 -2.42 4.77
CA VAL A 131 1.09 -1.76 5.06
C VAL A 131 1.74 -2.35 6.30
N GLY A 132 3.03 -2.60 6.21
CA GLY A 132 3.95 -2.93 7.29
C GLY A 132 5.31 -2.33 7.01
N GLY A 133 6.30 -2.63 7.83
CA GLY A 133 7.62 -2.07 7.62
C GLY A 133 8.66 -2.57 8.59
N ILE A 134 9.89 -2.18 8.30
CA ILE A 134 11.05 -2.32 9.17
C ILE A 134 11.62 -0.92 9.35
N VAL A 135 11.70 -0.47 10.58
CA VAL A 135 12.38 0.78 10.97
C VAL A 135 13.62 0.40 11.73
N PHE A 136 14.76 0.95 11.39
CA PHE A 136 16.01 0.60 12.03
C PHE A 136 16.93 1.81 12.17
N ASP A 137 17.72 1.80 13.23
CA ASP A 137 18.81 2.71 13.46
C ASP A 137 20.16 1.94 13.54
N ASN A 138 21.19 2.52 14.18
CA ASN A 138 22.48 1.85 14.35
C ASN A 138 22.44 0.68 15.32
N ASP A 139 21.52 0.69 16.29
CA ASP A 139 21.54 -0.19 17.46
C ASP A 139 20.35 -1.14 17.50
N SER A 140 19.24 -0.78 16.83
CA SER A 140 17.97 -1.48 16.96
C SER A 140 17.18 -1.54 15.66
N GLN A 141 16.24 -2.48 15.60
CA GLN A 141 15.23 -2.55 14.55
C GLN A 141 13.88 -2.95 15.12
N VAL A 142 12.83 -2.42 14.52
CA VAL A 142 11.43 -2.75 14.85
C VAL A 142 10.71 -3.19 13.59
N GLU A 143 9.99 -4.31 13.67
CA GLU A 143 9.26 -4.87 12.55
C GLU A 143 7.74 -4.75 12.74
N PHE A 144 7.05 -4.38 11.68
CA PHE A 144 5.60 -4.28 11.62
C PHE A 144 5.05 -5.19 10.53
N VAL A 145 4.33 -6.23 10.94
CA VAL A 145 3.68 -7.16 10.00
C VAL A 145 2.64 -6.40 9.17
N PRO A 146 2.63 -6.55 7.83
CA PRO A 146 1.69 -5.85 6.96
C PRO A 146 0.23 -6.14 7.30
N LYS A 147 -0.53 -5.08 7.65
CA LYS A 147 -1.95 -5.14 7.98
C LYS A 147 -2.71 -3.98 7.31
N ARG A 148 -3.97 -4.20 6.96
CA ARG A 148 -4.90 -3.16 6.50
C ARG A 148 -5.45 -2.42 7.72
N SER A 149 -4.57 -1.68 8.42
CA SER A 149 -4.87 -1.06 9.70
C SER A 149 -4.16 0.27 9.87
N ARG A 150 -4.92 1.34 10.10
CA ARG A 150 -4.36 2.65 10.47
C ARG A 150 -3.53 2.57 11.75
N ARG A 151 -3.92 1.72 12.70
CA ARG A 151 -3.17 1.53 13.94
C ARG A 151 -1.75 1.02 13.66
N THR A 152 -1.59 0.06 12.73
CA THR A 152 -0.27 -0.44 12.33
C THR A 152 0.56 0.64 11.65
N ALA A 153 -0.04 1.45 10.77
CA ALA A 153 0.66 2.56 10.15
C ALA A 153 1.10 3.61 11.19
N PHE A 154 0.23 3.98 12.13
CA PHE A 154 0.61 4.94 13.18
C PHE A 154 1.71 4.40 14.10
N ALA A 155 1.66 3.13 14.50
CA ALA A 155 2.73 2.53 15.28
C ALA A 155 4.08 2.53 14.53
N LEU A 156 4.06 2.30 13.22
CA LEU A 156 5.25 2.43 12.38
C LEU A 156 5.77 3.88 12.35
N LEU A 157 4.88 4.88 12.21
CA LEU A 157 5.27 6.29 12.25
C LEU A 157 5.80 6.72 13.62
N GLU A 158 5.23 6.22 14.71
CA GLU A 158 5.71 6.45 16.08
C GLU A 158 7.13 5.91 16.25
N SER A 159 7.42 4.69 15.79
CA SER A 159 8.76 4.12 15.82
C SER A 159 9.76 4.93 14.97
N ILE A 160 9.35 5.46 13.81
CA ILE A 160 10.20 6.35 13.01
C ILE A 160 10.54 7.61 13.79
N VAL A 161 9.56 8.24 14.46
CA VAL A 161 9.76 9.45 15.26
C VAL A 161 10.71 9.17 16.43
N GLU A 162 10.52 8.08 17.16
CA GLU A 162 11.39 7.68 18.29
C GLU A 162 12.85 7.54 17.85
N MET A 163 13.11 6.81 16.78
CA MET A 163 14.48 6.65 16.26
C MET A 163 15.04 7.96 15.70
N ASN A 164 14.20 8.79 15.04
CA ASN A 164 14.62 10.07 14.48
C ASN A 164 15.04 11.08 15.57
N ILE A 165 14.30 11.15 16.67
CA ILE A 165 14.64 12.03 17.81
C ILE A 165 15.96 11.59 18.45
N GLY A 166 16.29 10.30 18.41
CA GLY A 166 17.57 9.78 18.91
C GLY A 166 18.78 10.17 18.07
N LEU A 167 18.60 10.78 16.89
CA LEU A 167 19.70 11.25 16.05
C LEU A 167 20.15 12.63 16.50
N HIS A 168 21.40 12.77 16.91
CA HIS A 168 21.99 14.07 17.29
C HIS A 168 23.50 14.06 17.01
N ALA A 169 24.08 15.23 16.85
CA ALA A 169 25.47 15.38 16.41
C ALA A 169 26.52 14.71 17.33
N ASP A 170 26.18 14.54 18.61
CA ASP A 170 27.08 13.92 19.61
C ASP A 170 26.96 12.39 19.66
N ARG A 171 26.05 11.79 18.90
CA ARG A 171 25.91 10.33 18.81
C ARG A 171 26.92 9.80 17.80
N GLN A 172 27.91 9.06 18.28
CA GLN A 172 28.93 8.37 17.45
C GLN A 172 28.44 6.99 17.00
#